data_b9e8dcb47e86ac690f46af8cd1cfae83
#
_entry.id   b9e8dcb47e86ac690f46af8cd1cfae83
#
_cell.length_a   1.000
_cell.length_b   1.000
_cell.length_c   1.000
_cell.angle_alpha   90.00
_cell.angle_beta   90.00
_cell.angle_gamma   90.00
#
_symmetry.space_group_name_H-M   'P 1'
#
loop_
_entity.id
_entity.type
_entity.pdbx_description
1 polymer ?
#
loop_
_entity_poly.entity_id
_entity_poly.type
_entity_poly.pdbx_seq_one_letter_code
_entity_poly.pdbx_strand_id
1 'polypeptide(L)'
;MPLNDTLARVDADLAAGRIPVARQRLRGLVSSYPHEPEPRRRLAAVHRLYGDPAEAGRWMYLEEDRVPEETAAFEKRYATPLRRMTAVAWRDPESPEEVPAFAARQLTALRTAASDEAGCPLDWDGLPAGRPKPGPREDLPTTAARSPTVVGRSSRG
;
A
#
# COMPACT_ATOMS: atom_id res chain seq x y z
N MET A 1 6.91 -17.89 -14.07
CA MET A 1 5.75 -18.49 -14.71
C MET A 1 4.94 -17.45 -15.41
N PRO A 2 4.47 -17.73 -16.59
CA PRO A 2 3.59 -16.81 -17.27
C PRO A 2 2.34 -16.54 -16.45
N LEU A 3 1.85 -15.33 -16.54
CA LEU A 3 0.66 -14.89 -15.83
C LEU A 3 -0.53 -15.86 -16.02
N ASN A 4 -0.79 -16.25 -17.26
CA ASN A 4 -1.93 -17.10 -17.59
C ASN A 4 -1.84 -18.49 -16.97
N ASP A 5 -0.66 -19.07 -16.88
CA ASP A 5 -0.46 -20.37 -16.25
C ASP A 5 -0.75 -20.32 -14.75
N THR A 6 -0.31 -19.25 -14.08
CA THR A 6 -0.59 -19.06 -12.67
C THR A 6 -2.07 -18.78 -12.42
N LEU A 7 -2.73 -18.01 -13.30
CA LEU A 7 -4.17 -17.78 -13.21
C LEU A 7 -4.95 -19.09 -13.38
N ALA A 8 -4.52 -19.97 -14.28
CA ALA A 8 -5.14 -21.28 -14.41
C ALA A 8 -5.01 -22.12 -13.13
N ARG A 9 -3.88 -22.03 -12.44
CA ARG A 9 -3.69 -22.68 -11.14
C ARG A 9 -4.58 -22.08 -10.06
N VAL A 10 -4.77 -20.76 -10.09
CA VAL A 10 -5.72 -20.09 -9.18
C VAL A 10 -7.12 -20.64 -9.39
N ASP A 11 -7.56 -20.77 -10.63
CA ASP A 11 -8.88 -21.33 -10.96
C ASP A 11 -9.01 -22.76 -10.44
N ALA A 12 -7.97 -23.58 -10.61
CA ALA A 12 -7.96 -24.94 -10.09
C ALA A 12 -8.02 -24.98 -8.56
N ASP A 13 -7.28 -24.09 -7.90
CA ASP A 13 -7.30 -23.98 -6.43
C ASP A 13 -8.69 -23.58 -5.92
N LEU A 14 -9.34 -22.62 -6.57
CA LEU A 14 -10.69 -22.20 -6.21
C LEU A 14 -11.71 -23.32 -6.43
N ALA A 15 -11.61 -24.03 -7.55
CA ALA A 15 -12.49 -25.15 -7.84
C ALA A 15 -12.34 -26.28 -6.82
N ALA A 16 -11.14 -26.46 -6.27
CA ALA A 16 -10.85 -27.47 -5.26
C ALA A 16 -11.11 -26.99 -3.83
N GLY A 17 -11.60 -25.75 -3.65
CA GLY A 17 -11.86 -25.20 -2.33
C GLY A 17 -10.61 -24.72 -1.59
N ARG A 18 -9.46 -24.65 -2.26
CA ARG A 18 -8.21 -24.18 -1.66
C ARG A 18 -8.11 -22.65 -1.75
N ILE A 19 -9.05 -21.96 -1.13
CA ILE A 19 -9.18 -20.51 -1.23
C ILE A 19 -7.95 -19.78 -0.68
N PRO A 20 -7.37 -20.14 0.49
CA PRO A 20 -6.16 -19.47 0.99
C PRO A 20 -4.96 -19.58 0.03
N VAL A 21 -4.81 -20.71 -0.64
CA VAL A 21 -3.73 -20.92 -1.62
C VAL A 21 -3.95 -20.03 -2.83
N ALA A 22 -5.19 -19.99 -3.33
CA ALA A 22 -5.56 -19.10 -4.45
C ALA A 22 -5.27 -17.64 -4.12
N ARG A 23 -5.64 -17.19 -2.93
CA ARG A 23 -5.38 -15.82 -2.47
C ARG A 23 -3.89 -15.53 -2.44
N GLN A 24 -3.09 -16.42 -1.90
CA GLN A 24 -1.64 -16.24 -1.83
C GLN A 24 -1.01 -16.15 -3.22
N ARG A 25 -1.43 -17.00 -4.16
CA ARG A 25 -0.95 -16.95 -5.54
C ARG A 25 -1.29 -15.62 -6.20
N LEU A 26 -2.52 -15.15 -5.99
CA LEU A 26 -2.97 -13.88 -6.54
C LEU A 26 -2.18 -12.69 -5.96
N ARG A 27 -1.86 -12.73 -4.66
CA ARG A 27 -1.00 -11.72 -4.04
C ARG A 27 0.38 -11.71 -4.69
N GLY A 28 0.94 -12.87 -4.96
CA GLY A 28 2.20 -13.00 -5.69
C GLY A 28 2.12 -12.44 -7.11
N LEU A 29 1.00 -12.66 -7.79
CA LEU A 29 0.79 -12.11 -9.13
C LEU A 29 0.67 -10.58 -9.13
N VAL A 30 0.01 -9.99 -8.15
CA VAL A 30 -0.04 -8.53 -8.02
C VAL A 30 1.36 -7.96 -7.82
N SER A 31 2.18 -8.65 -7.04
CA SER A 31 3.57 -8.24 -6.81
C SER A 31 4.43 -8.34 -8.08
N SER A 32 4.25 -9.41 -8.85
CA SER A 32 5.04 -9.65 -10.07
C SER A 32 4.52 -8.89 -11.28
N TYR A 33 3.22 -8.64 -11.34
CA TYR A 33 2.55 -7.96 -12.45
C TYR A 33 1.66 -6.83 -11.91
N PRO A 34 2.25 -5.79 -11.31
CA PRO A 34 1.48 -4.77 -10.60
C PRO A 34 0.52 -3.97 -11.49
N HIS A 35 0.75 -3.95 -12.80
CA HIS A 35 -0.05 -3.19 -13.74
C HIS A 35 -1.17 -4.01 -14.39
N GLU A 36 -1.17 -5.32 -14.17
CA GLU A 36 -2.21 -6.18 -14.71
C GLU A 36 -3.45 -6.10 -13.84
N PRO A 37 -4.62 -5.79 -14.42
CA PRO A 37 -5.86 -5.69 -13.63
C PRO A 37 -6.42 -7.02 -13.18
N GLU A 38 -6.18 -8.10 -13.94
CA GLU A 38 -6.82 -9.38 -13.67
C GLU A 38 -6.51 -9.99 -12.30
N PRO A 39 -5.25 -10.02 -11.83
CA PRO A 39 -4.98 -10.52 -10.49
C PRO A 39 -5.69 -9.72 -9.40
N ARG A 40 -5.79 -8.41 -9.56
CA ARG A 40 -6.48 -7.54 -8.60
C ARG A 40 -7.98 -7.83 -8.59
N ARG A 41 -8.60 -7.98 -9.76
CA ARG A 41 -10.02 -8.32 -9.87
C ARG A 41 -10.33 -9.66 -9.23
N ARG A 42 -9.49 -10.65 -9.45
CA ARG A 42 -9.67 -11.98 -8.86
C ARG A 42 -9.46 -11.97 -7.34
N LEU A 43 -8.53 -11.17 -6.84
CA LEU A 43 -8.39 -10.97 -5.40
C LEU A 43 -9.65 -10.36 -4.79
N ALA A 44 -10.23 -9.36 -5.44
CA ALA A 44 -11.48 -8.77 -4.98
C ALA A 44 -12.59 -9.82 -4.91
N ALA A 45 -12.69 -10.68 -5.93
CA ALA A 45 -13.67 -11.76 -5.94
C ALA A 45 -13.46 -12.74 -4.78
N VAL A 46 -12.20 -13.09 -4.49
CA VAL A 46 -11.88 -13.96 -3.34
C VAL A 46 -12.32 -13.32 -2.03
N HIS A 47 -12.05 -12.03 -1.84
CA HIS A 47 -12.45 -11.34 -0.62
C HIS A 47 -13.97 -11.21 -0.50
N ARG A 48 -14.69 -11.12 -1.61
CA ARG A 48 -16.15 -11.18 -1.59
C ARG A 48 -16.66 -12.52 -1.09
N LEU A 49 -15.98 -13.62 -1.43
CA LEU A 49 -16.32 -14.94 -0.89
C LEU A 49 -16.16 -14.99 0.64
N TYR A 50 -15.21 -14.23 1.19
CA TYR A 50 -15.04 -14.12 2.63
C TYR A 50 -15.97 -13.11 3.28
N GLY A 51 -16.79 -12.39 2.51
CA GLY A 51 -17.63 -11.34 3.06
C GLY A 51 -16.85 -10.11 3.53
N ASP A 52 -15.74 -9.80 2.87
CA ASP A 52 -14.87 -8.68 3.24
C ASP A 52 -14.91 -7.59 2.17
N PRO A 53 -15.88 -6.65 2.26
CA PRO A 53 -16.03 -5.60 1.25
C PRO A 53 -14.86 -4.61 1.26
N ALA A 54 -14.21 -4.38 2.38
CA ALA A 54 -13.11 -3.45 2.46
C ALA A 54 -11.91 -3.94 1.64
N GLU A 55 -11.58 -5.21 1.73
CA GLU A 55 -10.50 -5.78 0.93
C GLU A 55 -10.91 -5.92 -0.54
N ALA A 56 -12.17 -6.22 -0.83
CA ALA A 56 -12.66 -6.19 -2.21
C ALA A 56 -12.50 -4.79 -2.80
N GLY A 57 -12.83 -3.75 -2.04
CA GLY A 57 -12.66 -2.36 -2.46
C GLY A 57 -11.19 -1.97 -2.67
N ARG A 58 -10.29 -2.50 -1.83
CA ARG A 58 -8.86 -2.30 -1.96
C ARG A 58 -8.34 -2.76 -3.33
N TRP A 59 -8.73 -3.95 -3.74
CA TRP A 59 -8.23 -4.53 -4.99
C TRP A 59 -8.96 -4.04 -6.23
N MET A 60 -10.17 -3.50 -6.08
CA MET A 60 -10.93 -2.89 -7.17
C MET A 60 -10.74 -1.37 -7.25
N TYR A 61 -9.95 -0.77 -6.37
CA TYR A 61 -9.84 0.69 -6.25
C TYR A 61 -9.47 1.38 -7.57
N LEU A 62 -8.67 0.72 -8.40
CA LEU A 62 -8.19 1.27 -9.66
C LEU A 62 -9.09 0.92 -10.85
N GLU A 63 -10.18 0.20 -10.61
CA GLU A 63 -11.09 -0.22 -11.67
C GLU A 63 -12.29 0.71 -11.78
N GLU A 64 -12.63 1.08 -13.00
CA GLU A 64 -13.74 2.01 -13.25
C GLU A 64 -15.07 1.44 -12.81
N ASP A 65 -15.27 0.14 -12.94
CA ASP A 65 -16.49 -0.56 -12.53
C ASP A 65 -16.50 -0.99 -11.06
N ARG A 66 -15.67 -0.38 -10.24
CA ARG A 66 -15.65 -0.65 -8.79
C ARG A 66 -16.99 -0.35 -8.14
N VAL A 67 -17.29 -1.10 -7.08
CA VAL A 67 -18.56 -0.96 -6.36
C VAL A 67 -18.43 0.11 -5.29
N PRO A 68 -19.27 1.16 -5.29
CA PRO A 68 -19.14 2.27 -4.34
C PRO A 68 -19.14 1.84 -2.87
N GLU A 69 -19.93 0.84 -2.50
CA GLU A 69 -20.00 0.35 -1.12
C GLU A 69 -18.68 -0.32 -0.70
N GLU A 70 -18.06 -1.03 -1.62
CA GLU A 70 -16.74 -1.63 -1.37
C GLU A 70 -15.67 -0.57 -1.24
N THR A 71 -15.71 0.45 -2.11
CA THR A 71 -14.79 1.57 -2.03
C THR A 71 -14.92 2.31 -0.70
N ALA A 72 -16.15 2.57 -0.27
CA ALA A 72 -16.40 3.23 1.02
C ALA A 72 -15.89 2.39 2.20
N ALA A 73 -16.08 1.07 2.16
CA ALA A 73 -15.57 0.18 3.19
C ALA A 73 -14.05 0.18 3.24
N PHE A 74 -13.40 0.18 2.07
CA PHE A 74 -11.96 0.29 1.97
C PHE A 74 -11.45 1.60 2.58
N GLU A 75 -12.07 2.72 2.22
CA GLU A 75 -11.67 4.03 2.73
C GLU A 75 -11.88 4.16 4.24
N LYS A 76 -12.88 3.48 4.77
CA LYS A 76 -13.12 3.45 6.21
C LYS A 76 -12.07 2.63 6.95
N ARG A 77 -11.71 1.47 6.42
CA ARG A 77 -10.69 0.61 7.04
C ARG A 77 -9.29 1.21 6.96
N TYR A 78 -8.95 1.74 5.82
CA TYR A 78 -7.68 2.44 5.59
C TYR A 78 -7.97 3.94 5.67
N ALA A 79 -8.04 4.44 6.87
CA ALA A 79 -8.65 5.74 7.17
C ALA A 79 -7.87 6.96 6.70
N THR A 80 -6.58 6.80 6.35
CA THR A 80 -5.75 7.92 5.91
C THR A 80 -5.28 7.72 4.47
N PRO A 81 -5.04 8.81 3.72
CA PRO A 81 -4.50 8.71 2.37
C PRO A 81 -3.21 7.89 2.28
N LEU A 82 -2.30 8.05 3.23
CA LEU A 82 -1.05 7.28 3.25
C LEU A 82 -1.29 5.79 3.42
N ARG A 83 -2.21 5.40 4.29
CA ARG A 83 -2.58 4.00 4.47
C ARG A 83 -3.18 3.42 3.19
N ARG A 84 -4.05 4.18 2.52
CA ARG A 84 -4.65 3.75 1.23
C ARG A 84 -3.59 3.60 0.16
N MET A 85 -2.67 4.55 0.07
CA MET A 85 -1.57 4.50 -0.88
C MET A 85 -0.73 3.23 -0.70
N THR A 86 -0.38 2.91 0.53
CA THR A 86 0.34 1.68 0.86
C THR A 86 -0.49 0.43 0.54
N ALA A 87 -1.78 0.45 0.87
CA ALA A 87 -2.68 -0.70 0.67
C ALA A 87 -2.91 -1.03 -0.79
N VAL A 88 -2.94 -0.04 -1.66
CA VAL A 88 -3.15 -0.25 -3.11
C VAL A 88 -1.98 -1.03 -3.73
N ALA A 89 -0.80 -0.98 -3.13
CA ALA A 89 0.37 -1.74 -3.56
C ALA A 89 0.70 -1.50 -5.04
N TRP A 90 0.71 -0.24 -5.44
CA TRP A 90 0.99 0.16 -6.81
C TRP A 90 2.48 0.42 -7.01
N ARG A 91 2.94 0.20 -8.23
CA ARG A 91 4.25 0.64 -8.71
C ARG A 91 4.05 1.35 -10.03
N ASP A 92 4.75 2.44 -10.23
CA ASP A 92 4.69 3.15 -11.50
C ASP A 92 5.32 2.31 -12.61
N PRO A 93 4.65 2.21 -13.77
CA PRO A 93 5.22 1.51 -14.91
C PRO A 93 6.29 2.36 -15.58
N GLU A 94 7.14 1.70 -16.38
CA GLU A 94 8.12 2.41 -17.22
C GLU A 94 7.43 3.28 -18.26
N SER A 95 6.26 2.86 -18.71
CA SER A 95 5.45 3.57 -19.73
C SER A 95 4.13 4.01 -19.11
N PRO A 96 4.03 5.27 -18.66
CA PRO A 96 2.80 5.77 -18.03
C PRO A 96 1.55 5.67 -18.91
N GLU A 97 1.74 5.64 -20.23
CA GLU A 97 0.64 5.58 -21.18
C GLU A 97 -0.14 4.25 -21.09
N GLU A 98 0.47 3.23 -20.51
CA GLU A 98 -0.17 1.92 -20.36
C GLU A 98 -1.19 1.90 -19.23
N VAL A 99 -1.21 2.93 -18.39
CA VAL A 99 -2.15 3.02 -17.28
C VAL A 99 -3.48 3.57 -17.77
N PRO A 100 -4.60 2.85 -17.56
CA PRO A 100 -5.91 3.39 -17.93
C PRO A 100 -6.18 4.74 -17.28
N ALA A 101 -6.89 5.62 -17.98
CA ALA A 101 -7.12 6.99 -17.53
C ALA A 101 -7.80 7.05 -16.14
N PHE A 102 -8.77 6.18 -15.89
CA PHE A 102 -9.42 6.12 -14.58
C PHE A 102 -8.41 5.80 -13.47
N ALA A 103 -7.62 4.74 -13.66
CA ALA A 103 -6.60 4.33 -12.69
C ALA A 103 -5.59 5.45 -12.47
N ALA A 104 -5.13 6.10 -13.53
CA ALA A 104 -4.17 7.21 -13.43
C ALA A 104 -4.73 8.35 -12.57
N ARG A 105 -6.01 8.70 -12.76
CA ARG A 105 -6.65 9.74 -11.95
C ARG A 105 -6.74 9.36 -10.48
N GLN A 106 -7.12 8.11 -10.18
CA GLN A 106 -7.21 7.63 -8.81
C GLN A 106 -5.84 7.62 -8.13
N LEU A 107 -4.83 7.15 -8.84
CA LEU A 107 -3.46 7.10 -8.32
C LEU A 107 -2.91 8.50 -8.05
N THR A 108 -3.11 9.44 -8.97
CA THR A 108 -2.68 10.83 -8.80
C THR A 108 -3.38 11.49 -7.61
N ALA A 109 -4.70 11.34 -7.52
CA ALA A 109 -5.46 11.91 -6.41
C ALA A 109 -5.01 11.35 -5.07
N LEU A 110 -4.78 10.06 -4.99
CA LEU A 110 -4.34 9.40 -3.77
C LEU A 110 -2.94 9.84 -3.36
N ARG A 111 -2.01 9.92 -4.32
CA ARG A 111 -0.65 10.39 -4.07
C ARG A 111 -0.64 11.84 -3.59
N THR A 112 -1.44 12.69 -4.22
CA THR A 112 -1.56 14.10 -3.82
C THR A 112 -2.08 14.22 -2.40
N ALA A 113 -3.15 13.50 -2.05
CA ALA A 113 -3.72 13.53 -0.72
C ALA A 113 -2.74 13.00 0.33
N ALA A 114 -2.03 11.93 0.02
CA ALA A 114 -1.03 11.36 0.92
C ALA A 114 0.18 12.30 1.11
N SER A 115 0.60 12.96 0.05
CA SER A 115 1.69 13.94 0.10
C SER A 115 1.30 15.15 0.95
N ASP A 116 0.07 15.64 0.82
CA ASP A 116 -0.44 16.73 1.63
C ASP A 116 -0.50 16.34 3.11
N GLU A 117 -0.96 15.14 3.41
CA GLU A 117 -0.98 14.61 4.77
C GLU A 117 0.42 14.50 5.36
N ALA A 118 1.37 14.03 4.59
CA ALA A 118 2.76 13.84 5.04
C ALA A 118 3.56 15.15 5.11
N GLY A 119 3.09 16.20 4.45
CA GLY A 119 3.81 17.46 4.36
C GLY A 119 5.03 17.43 3.45
N CYS A 120 5.15 16.39 2.62
CA CYS A 120 6.25 16.25 1.67
C CYS A 120 5.81 15.41 0.48
N PRO A 121 6.45 15.57 -0.70
CA PRO A 121 6.13 14.73 -1.86
C PRO A 121 6.39 13.26 -1.58
N LEU A 122 5.43 12.41 -1.95
CA LEU A 122 5.53 10.96 -1.83
C LEU A 122 5.48 10.33 -3.22
N ASP A 123 6.28 9.29 -3.40
CA ASP A 123 6.27 8.48 -4.60
C ASP A 123 5.91 7.04 -4.26
N TRP A 124 5.32 6.35 -5.24
CA TRP A 124 4.93 4.94 -5.07
C TRP A 124 6.13 4.03 -4.78
N ASP A 125 7.26 4.29 -5.43
CA ASP A 125 8.46 3.48 -5.27
C ASP A 125 9.17 3.74 -3.94
N GLY A 126 8.92 4.90 -3.34
CA GLY A 126 9.53 5.26 -2.06
C GLY A 126 8.73 4.84 -0.85
N LEU A 127 7.57 4.21 -1.06
CA LEU A 127 6.78 3.72 0.06
C LEU A 127 7.43 2.48 0.63
N PRO A 128 7.82 2.52 1.89
CA PRO A 128 8.35 1.31 2.49
C PRO A 128 7.22 0.31 2.59
N ALA A 129 7.52 -0.92 2.22
CA ALA A 129 6.62 -2.00 2.50
C ALA A 129 6.45 -2.10 4.02
N GLY A 130 5.51 -1.36 4.55
CA GLY A 130 5.07 -1.55 5.91
C GLY A 130 5.66 -0.69 7.01
N ARG A 131 6.58 0.22 6.72
CA ARG A 131 7.04 1.20 7.73
C ARG A 131 7.44 2.50 7.06
N PRO A 132 6.98 3.63 7.59
CA PRO A 132 7.56 4.88 7.16
C PRO A 132 9.04 4.84 7.47
N LYS A 133 9.86 5.10 6.47
CA LYS A 133 11.23 5.42 6.71
C LYS A 133 11.22 6.57 7.71
N PRO A 134 11.90 6.44 8.83
CA PRO A 134 12.11 7.59 9.65
C PRO A 134 12.78 8.62 8.76
N GLY A 135 12.18 9.77 8.65
CA GLY A 135 12.80 10.89 7.99
C GLY A 135 14.21 11.07 8.52
N PRO A 136 15.07 11.74 7.78
CA PRO A 136 16.35 12.03 8.31
C PRO A 136 16.13 12.61 9.70
N ARG A 137 16.64 11.95 10.66
CA ARG A 137 16.70 12.52 11.97
C ARG A 137 17.41 13.81 11.77
N GLU A 138 16.68 14.88 11.81
CA GLU A 138 17.33 16.12 12.11
C GLU A 138 18.14 15.80 13.31
N ASP A 139 19.41 15.78 13.15
CA ASP A 139 20.27 15.75 14.27
C ASP A 139 19.94 16.96 15.08
N LEU A 140 19.02 16.77 15.94
CA LEU A 140 18.84 17.70 16.99
C LEU A 140 20.21 17.91 17.57
N PRO A 141 20.69 19.11 17.55
CA PRO A 141 21.97 19.36 18.15
C PRO A 141 21.90 18.79 19.54
N THR A 142 22.81 17.94 19.79
CA THR A 142 22.83 17.26 21.03
C THR A 142 23.29 18.19 22.09
N THR A 143 22.69 19.27 22.15
CA THR A 143 22.98 20.19 23.19
C THR A 143 22.66 19.63 24.47
N ALA A 144 21.96 18.63 24.37
CA ALA A 144 21.61 18.06 25.57
C ALA A 144 22.70 17.52 26.33
N ALA A 145 23.66 17.24 25.70
CA ALA A 145 24.63 16.57 26.39
C ALA A 145 25.41 17.38 27.32
N ARG A 146 25.12 18.60 27.59
CA ARG A 146 25.80 19.26 28.41
C ARG A 146 25.50 18.99 29.64
N SER A 147 25.89 18.00 30.10
CA SER A 147 25.75 17.89 31.47
C SER A 147 26.41 19.03 32.09
N PRO A 148 25.84 19.56 32.94
CA PRO A 148 26.38 20.53 33.73
C PRO A 148 27.33 19.86 34.57
N THR A 149 28.44 20.11 34.44
CA THR A 149 29.32 19.75 35.28
C THR A 149 29.12 20.44 36.50
N VAL A 150 28.76 19.76 37.33
CA VAL A 150 28.77 20.30 38.51
C VAL A 150 30.05 20.38 38.96
N VAL A 151 30.49 21.32 39.17
CA VAL A 151 31.52 21.53 39.81
C VAL A 151 31.40 21.42 41.14
N GLY A 152 31.69 20.56 41.44
CA GLY A 152 31.71 20.48 42.74
C GLY A 152 32.52 21.38 43.45
N ARG A 153 32.90 21.89 44.29
CA ARG A 153 33.55 22.48 44.98
C ARG A 153 33.95 22.30 45.92
N SER A 154 34.41 22.25 46.14
CA SER A 154 35.01 22.12 47.07
C SER A 154 35.10 23.02 47.98
N SER A 155 35.18 22.90 48.79
CA SER A 155 35.34 23.65 49.67
C SER A 155 36.24 23.59 50.49
N ARG A 156 36.84 23.98 51.01
CA ARG A 156 37.60 23.96 51.80
C ARG A 156 37.53 24.26 52.81
N GLY A 157 37.53 24.11 53.13
CA GLY A 157 37.48 24.18 54.45
C GLY A 157 38.40 24.95 55.26
#